data_a768b0e9d0aa419eb6299d5a15bdee46
#
_entry.id   a768b0e9d0aa419eb6299d5a15bdee46
#
_cell.length_a   1.000
_cell.length_b   1.000
_cell.length_c   1.000
_cell.angle_alpha   90.00
_cell.angle_beta   90.00
_cell.angle_gamma   90.00
#
_symmetry.space_group_name_H-M   'P 1'
#
loop_
_entity.id
_entity.type
_entity.pdbx_description
1 polymer ?
#
loop_
_entity_poly.entity_id
_entity_poly.type
_entity_poly.pdbx_seq_one_letter_code
_entity_poly.pdbx_strand_id
1 'polypeptide(L)'
;NIALKADNGEVQNVEWQVPEAPRFFEGMVRGRNFMDIQTIVSRICGICSCTHSLSALKAIEDAMDISISEQTDKLRLLLLHGEQIESHVLHLGYLVAPDLVQEKSVVPVAESKPELVKQIIRCHRLGNEMMEAIGGRMTHPVSLRPGGFGKLPSEDALREIKENIEARLSDFKAIANAVHDLAGELPDFDRETE
;
A
#
# COMPACT_ATOMS: atom_id res chain seq x y z
N ASN A 1 16.36 -2.67 13.42
CA ASN A 1 17.81 -2.77 13.44
C ASN A 1 18.25 -4.16 12.99
N ILE A 2 19.42 -4.23 12.34
CA ILE A 2 20.10 -5.49 12.07
C ILE A 2 21.43 -5.45 12.85
N ALA A 3 21.60 -6.37 13.78
CA ALA A 3 22.86 -6.55 14.50
C ALA A 3 23.64 -7.67 13.82
N LEU A 4 24.84 -7.33 13.31
CA LEU A 4 25.72 -8.26 12.64
C LEU A 4 27.01 -8.43 13.44
N LYS A 5 27.35 -9.66 13.77
CA LYS A 5 28.65 -10.02 14.38
C LYS A 5 29.45 -10.79 13.36
N ALA A 6 30.60 -10.23 12.98
CA ALA A 6 31.58 -10.88 12.09
C ALA A 6 32.91 -11.03 12.79
N ASP A 7 33.64 -12.12 12.51
CA ASP A 7 35.01 -12.38 12.96
C ASP A 7 35.84 -12.88 11.78
N ASN A 8 37.03 -12.31 11.58
CA ASN A 8 37.96 -12.63 10.49
C ASN A 8 37.32 -12.64 9.09
N GLY A 9 36.32 -11.77 8.84
CA GLY A 9 35.60 -11.69 7.56
C GLY A 9 34.47 -12.69 7.41
N GLU A 10 34.21 -13.55 8.39
CA GLU A 10 33.07 -14.47 8.41
C GLU A 10 31.95 -13.97 9.32
N VAL A 11 30.72 -14.05 8.83
CA VAL A 11 29.52 -13.67 9.61
C VAL A 11 29.22 -14.79 10.60
N GLN A 12 29.34 -14.47 11.91
CA GLN A 12 29.08 -15.40 13.00
C GLN A 12 27.62 -15.38 13.47
N ASN A 13 26.98 -14.23 13.42
CA ASN A 13 25.60 -14.07 13.82
C ASN A 13 24.95 -12.88 13.12
N VAL A 14 23.68 -13.04 12.74
CA VAL A 14 22.81 -11.97 12.25
C VAL A 14 21.52 -12.00 13.06
N GLU A 15 21.20 -10.89 13.70
CA GLU A 15 20.00 -10.75 14.51
C GLU A 15 19.14 -9.61 13.97
N TRP A 16 17.91 -9.92 13.59
CA TRP A 16 16.92 -8.91 13.24
C TRP A 16 16.22 -8.43 14.50
N GLN A 17 16.49 -7.21 14.89
CA GLN A 17 15.93 -6.59 16.08
C GLN A 17 14.76 -5.65 15.68
N VAL A 18 13.57 -5.98 16.12
CA VAL A 18 12.36 -5.14 15.96
C VAL A 18 12.15 -4.36 17.26
N PRO A 19 12.50 -3.06 17.32
CA PRO A 19 12.42 -2.26 18.55
C PRO A 19 10.99 -1.86 18.90
N GLU A 20 10.07 -1.92 17.96
CA GLU A 20 8.66 -1.63 18.18
C GLU A 20 7.93 -2.81 18.78
N ALA A 21 6.82 -2.55 19.49
CA ALA A 21 6.02 -3.59 20.10
C ALA A 21 5.02 -4.20 19.09
N PRO A 22 5.38 -5.24 18.33
CA PRO A 22 4.54 -5.77 17.23
C PRO A 22 3.20 -6.31 17.70
N ARG A 23 3.09 -6.68 18.98
CA ARG A 23 1.86 -7.18 19.62
C ARG A 23 1.05 -6.12 20.37
N PHE A 24 1.45 -4.86 20.28
CA PHE A 24 0.78 -3.75 20.98
C PHE A 24 -0.69 -3.61 20.57
N PHE A 25 -0.97 -3.68 19.27
CA PHE A 25 -2.33 -3.59 18.76
C PHE A 25 -3.22 -4.77 19.16
N GLU A 26 -2.67 -5.97 19.36
CA GLU A 26 -3.43 -7.09 19.92
C GLU A 26 -3.94 -6.75 21.34
N GLY A 27 -3.09 -6.13 22.16
CA GLY A 27 -3.48 -5.66 23.49
C GLY A 27 -4.52 -4.53 23.44
N MET A 28 -4.39 -3.63 22.47
CA MET A 28 -5.31 -2.50 22.32
C MET A 28 -6.73 -2.92 21.92
N VAL A 29 -6.89 -3.96 21.12
CA VAL A 29 -8.21 -4.39 20.64
C VAL A 29 -8.96 -5.31 21.61
N ARG A 30 -8.25 -5.94 22.55
CA ARG A 30 -8.90 -6.82 23.54
C ARG A 30 -9.88 -6.06 24.42
N GLY A 31 -11.12 -6.56 24.54
CA GLY A 31 -12.18 -5.96 25.34
C GLY A 31 -12.79 -4.69 24.76
N ARG A 32 -12.42 -4.33 23.52
CA ARG A 32 -13.03 -3.21 22.79
C ARG A 32 -14.33 -3.62 22.12
N ASN A 33 -15.19 -2.65 21.87
CA ASN A 33 -16.36 -2.85 21.03
C ASN A 33 -15.87 -3.18 19.60
N PHE A 34 -16.45 -4.22 18.98
CA PHE A 34 -16.08 -4.64 17.64
C PHE A 34 -16.23 -3.51 16.58
N MET A 35 -17.13 -2.56 16.80
CA MET A 35 -17.31 -1.39 15.93
C MET A 35 -16.10 -0.45 15.92
N ASP A 36 -15.25 -0.48 16.94
CA ASP A 36 -14.07 0.37 17.05
C ASP A 36 -12.81 -0.28 16.46
N ILE A 37 -12.82 -1.62 16.31
CA ILE A 37 -11.65 -2.41 15.91
C ILE A 37 -11.08 -1.93 14.58
N GLN A 38 -11.94 -1.74 13.57
CA GLN A 38 -11.53 -1.29 12.24
C GLN A 38 -10.74 0.04 12.31
N THR A 39 -11.22 0.99 13.12
CA THR A 39 -10.56 2.28 13.29
C THR A 39 -9.21 2.14 14.00
N ILE A 40 -9.13 1.30 15.04
CA ILE A 40 -7.90 1.06 15.80
C ILE A 40 -6.83 0.42 14.91
N VAL A 41 -7.17 -0.68 14.21
CA VAL A 41 -6.19 -1.41 13.40
C VAL A 41 -5.76 -0.65 12.15
N SER A 42 -6.58 0.25 11.62
CA SER A 42 -6.17 1.12 10.52
C SER A 42 -4.95 1.97 10.89
N ARG A 43 -4.70 2.19 12.18
CA ARG A 43 -3.56 2.99 12.69
C ARG A 43 -2.25 2.20 12.83
N ILE A 44 -2.26 0.90 12.53
CA ILE A 44 -1.04 0.08 12.48
C ILE A 44 -0.08 0.64 11.42
N CYS A 45 -0.63 1.05 10.28
CA CYS A 45 0.15 1.50 9.14
C CYS A 45 -0.59 2.61 8.37
N GLY A 46 0.12 3.65 7.95
CA GLY A 46 -0.45 4.71 7.14
C GLY A 46 -0.68 4.29 5.69
N ILE A 47 0.28 3.59 5.09
CA ILE A 47 0.24 3.18 3.68
C ILE A 47 -0.78 2.07 3.45
N CYS A 48 -0.82 1.03 4.33
CA CYS A 48 -1.68 -0.15 4.19
C CYS A 48 -2.91 -0.12 5.12
N SER A 49 -3.42 1.04 5.44
CA SER A 49 -4.53 1.23 6.38
C SER A 49 -5.87 0.66 5.89
N CYS A 50 -6.09 0.63 4.57
CA CYS A 50 -7.27 -0.01 3.97
C CYS A 50 -7.20 -1.53 4.13
N THR A 51 -6.06 -2.14 3.87
CA THR A 51 -5.85 -3.58 4.06
C THR A 51 -6.08 -4.00 5.50
N HIS A 52 -5.52 -3.28 6.48
CA HIS A 52 -5.79 -3.55 7.91
C HIS A 52 -7.27 -3.42 8.26
N SER A 53 -7.93 -2.38 7.74
CA SER A 53 -9.36 -2.18 7.95
C SER A 53 -10.21 -3.31 7.36
N LEU A 54 -9.94 -3.70 6.11
CA LEU A 54 -10.67 -4.75 5.41
C LEU A 54 -10.45 -6.12 6.07
N SER A 55 -9.23 -6.43 6.52
CA SER A 55 -8.92 -7.65 7.25
C SER A 55 -9.71 -7.75 8.56
N ALA A 56 -9.76 -6.65 9.32
CA ALA A 56 -10.54 -6.61 10.55
C ALA A 56 -12.05 -6.77 10.29
N LEU A 57 -12.57 -6.12 9.25
CA LEU A 57 -13.98 -6.26 8.87
C LEU A 57 -14.32 -7.69 8.47
N LYS A 58 -13.50 -8.35 7.66
CA LYS A 58 -13.69 -9.76 7.31
C LYS A 58 -13.72 -10.67 8.54
N ALA A 59 -12.81 -10.47 9.49
CA ALA A 59 -12.78 -11.23 10.72
C ALA A 59 -14.02 -11.00 11.59
N ILE A 60 -14.52 -9.75 11.68
CA ILE A 60 -15.73 -9.40 12.42
C ILE A 60 -16.97 -10.03 11.74
N GLU A 61 -17.07 -9.92 10.42
CA GLU A 61 -18.17 -10.44 9.63
C GLU A 61 -18.24 -11.97 9.72
N ASP A 62 -17.11 -12.64 9.65
CA ASP A 62 -17.01 -14.10 9.85
C ASP A 62 -17.45 -14.50 11.26
N ALA A 63 -16.94 -13.83 12.29
CA ALA A 63 -17.27 -14.11 13.69
C ALA A 63 -18.75 -13.86 14.04
N MET A 64 -19.43 -12.98 13.31
CA MET A 64 -20.82 -12.57 13.54
C MET A 64 -21.81 -13.15 12.52
N ASP A 65 -21.36 -13.99 11.60
CA ASP A 65 -22.15 -14.55 10.50
C ASP A 65 -22.86 -13.47 9.65
N ILE A 66 -22.13 -12.38 9.35
CA ILE A 66 -22.62 -11.26 8.54
C ILE A 66 -22.23 -11.49 7.09
N SER A 67 -23.22 -11.66 6.23
CA SER A 67 -23.03 -11.70 4.77
C SER A 67 -23.04 -10.31 4.18
N ILE A 68 -22.13 -10.04 3.23
CA ILE A 68 -22.09 -8.79 2.47
C ILE A 68 -22.64 -8.97 1.06
N SER A 69 -23.12 -7.90 0.45
CA SER A 69 -23.57 -7.91 -0.94
C SER A 69 -22.38 -7.97 -1.90
N GLU A 70 -22.62 -8.50 -3.11
CA GLU A 70 -21.62 -8.51 -4.19
C GLU A 70 -21.11 -7.10 -4.53
N GLN A 71 -22.00 -6.09 -4.48
CA GLN A 71 -21.60 -4.69 -4.68
C GLN A 71 -20.64 -4.21 -3.59
N THR A 72 -20.89 -4.56 -2.33
CA THR A 72 -20.01 -4.23 -1.21
C THR A 72 -18.63 -4.86 -1.42
N ASP A 73 -18.57 -6.13 -1.80
CA ASP A 73 -17.31 -6.83 -2.04
C ASP A 73 -16.53 -6.20 -3.18
N LYS A 74 -17.17 -5.89 -4.31
CA LYS A 74 -16.53 -5.19 -5.43
C LYS A 74 -15.98 -3.81 -5.07
N LEU A 75 -16.73 -3.02 -4.29
CA LEU A 75 -16.27 -1.70 -3.84
C LEU A 75 -15.09 -1.81 -2.87
N ARG A 76 -15.10 -2.80 -1.98
CA ARG A 76 -13.96 -3.08 -1.09
C ARG A 76 -12.72 -3.54 -1.86
N LEU A 77 -12.92 -4.37 -2.89
CA LEU A 77 -11.83 -4.78 -3.78
C LEU A 77 -11.26 -3.59 -4.56
N LEU A 78 -12.12 -2.70 -5.06
CA LEU A 78 -11.67 -1.49 -5.74
C LEU A 78 -10.91 -0.55 -4.80
N LEU A 79 -11.34 -0.42 -3.55
CA LEU A 79 -10.62 0.32 -2.50
C LEU A 79 -9.22 -0.29 -2.26
N LEU A 80 -9.15 -1.61 -2.13
CA LEU A 80 -7.88 -2.34 -1.97
C LEU A 80 -6.94 -2.11 -3.15
N HIS A 81 -7.45 -2.14 -4.38
CA HIS A 81 -6.65 -1.85 -5.57
C HIS A 81 -6.16 -0.40 -5.60
N GLY A 82 -6.93 0.56 -5.09
CA GLY A 82 -6.48 1.94 -4.90
C GLY A 82 -5.25 2.03 -3.99
N GLU A 83 -5.28 1.33 -2.85
CA GLU A 83 -4.15 1.24 -1.93
C GLU A 83 -2.95 0.54 -2.56
N GLN A 84 -3.17 -0.55 -3.31
CA GLN A 84 -2.09 -1.24 -4.01
C GLN A 84 -1.42 -0.37 -5.06
N ILE A 85 -2.18 0.38 -5.85
CA ILE A 85 -1.65 1.33 -6.83
C ILE A 85 -0.81 2.39 -6.11
N GLU A 86 -1.35 3.00 -5.07
CA GLU A 86 -0.63 4.01 -4.26
C GLU A 86 0.68 3.44 -3.74
N SER A 87 0.64 2.31 -3.05
CA SER A 87 1.78 1.68 -2.39
C SER A 87 2.85 1.21 -3.37
N HIS A 88 2.46 0.54 -4.48
CA HIS A 88 3.43 0.06 -5.47
C HIS A 88 4.11 1.21 -6.22
N VAL A 89 3.36 2.25 -6.58
CA VAL A 89 3.92 3.43 -7.25
C VAL A 89 4.83 4.20 -6.30
N LEU A 90 4.46 4.32 -5.01
CA LEU A 90 5.33 4.89 -3.98
C LEU A 90 6.63 4.07 -3.88
N HIS A 91 6.53 2.77 -3.74
CA HIS A 91 7.70 1.89 -3.62
C HIS A 91 8.62 2.01 -4.85
N LEU A 92 8.08 1.80 -6.04
CA LEU A 92 8.87 1.84 -7.28
C LEU A 92 9.45 3.23 -7.56
N GLY A 93 8.67 4.28 -7.36
CA GLY A 93 9.03 5.63 -7.77
C GLY A 93 9.85 6.41 -6.77
N TYR A 94 9.57 6.26 -5.47
CA TYR A 94 10.20 7.05 -4.42
C TYR A 94 11.29 6.31 -3.64
N LEU A 95 11.30 4.98 -3.69
CA LEU A 95 12.28 4.15 -2.99
C LEU A 95 13.19 3.42 -3.97
N VAL A 96 12.66 2.60 -4.87
CA VAL A 96 13.46 1.75 -5.78
C VAL A 96 14.15 2.58 -6.87
N ALA A 97 13.45 3.50 -7.55
CA ALA A 97 14.05 4.26 -8.65
C ALA A 97 15.26 5.11 -8.22
N PRO A 98 15.25 5.82 -7.07
CA PRO A 98 16.46 6.49 -6.57
C PRO A 98 17.61 5.53 -6.32
N ASP A 99 17.37 4.38 -5.69
CA ASP A 99 18.40 3.39 -5.39
C ASP A 99 19.04 2.83 -6.68
N LEU A 100 18.23 2.55 -7.70
CA LEU A 100 18.71 2.05 -9.00
C LEU A 100 19.60 3.04 -9.75
N VAL A 101 19.40 4.34 -9.54
CA VAL A 101 20.24 5.39 -10.14
C VAL A 101 21.30 5.93 -9.16
N GLN A 102 21.47 5.30 -7.99
CA GLN A 102 22.42 5.65 -6.92
C GLN A 102 22.20 7.07 -6.36
N GLU A 103 20.95 7.50 -6.30
CA GLU A 103 20.55 8.79 -5.74
C GLU A 103 19.92 8.64 -4.36
N LYS A 104 20.05 9.67 -3.52
CA LYS A 104 19.57 9.64 -2.13
C LYS A 104 18.07 9.80 -1.99
N SER A 105 17.40 10.27 -3.04
CA SER A 105 15.95 10.54 -3.04
C SER A 105 15.42 10.72 -4.46
N VAL A 106 14.09 10.82 -4.60
CA VAL A 106 13.44 11.12 -5.88
C VAL A 106 13.74 12.53 -6.42
N VAL A 107 14.25 13.46 -5.59
CA VAL A 107 14.47 14.85 -6.00
C VAL A 107 15.55 14.97 -7.10
N PRO A 108 16.76 14.41 -6.97
CA PRO A 108 17.72 14.37 -8.08
C PRO A 108 17.22 13.56 -9.29
N VAL A 109 16.38 12.52 -9.08
CA VAL A 109 15.76 11.78 -10.18
C VAL A 109 14.85 12.70 -10.99
N ALA A 110 14.15 13.65 -10.35
CA ALA A 110 13.30 14.61 -11.03
C ALA A 110 14.08 15.58 -11.94
N GLU A 111 15.35 15.85 -11.62
CA GLU A 111 16.22 16.68 -12.47
C GLU A 111 16.69 15.92 -13.71
N SER A 112 17.05 14.64 -13.56
CA SER A 112 17.55 13.79 -14.66
C SER A 112 16.45 13.14 -15.50
N LYS A 113 15.30 12.79 -14.89
CA LYS A 113 14.18 12.05 -15.51
C LYS A 113 12.83 12.71 -15.18
N PRO A 114 12.59 14.00 -15.55
CA PRO A 114 11.42 14.75 -15.09
C PRO A 114 10.08 14.14 -15.53
N GLU A 115 10.02 13.56 -16.73
CA GLU A 115 8.78 12.93 -17.22
C GLU A 115 8.42 11.69 -16.44
N LEU A 116 9.39 10.85 -16.09
CA LEU A 116 9.17 9.66 -15.26
C LEU A 116 8.62 10.07 -13.88
N VAL A 117 9.21 11.07 -13.25
CA VAL A 117 8.73 11.54 -11.93
C VAL A 117 7.32 12.13 -12.02
N LYS A 118 6.97 12.85 -13.09
CA LYS A 118 5.59 13.30 -13.31
C LYS A 118 4.61 12.13 -13.47
N GLN A 119 4.99 11.08 -14.17
CA GLN A 119 4.18 9.87 -14.31
C GLN A 119 3.97 9.19 -12.95
N ILE A 120 5.03 9.05 -12.15
CA ILE A 120 4.99 8.51 -10.79
C ILE A 120 4.01 9.32 -9.93
N ILE A 121 4.11 10.65 -9.92
CA ILE A 121 3.23 11.52 -9.14
C ILE A 121 1.76 11.35 -9.56
N ARG A 122 1.47 11.30 -10.88
CA ARG A 122 0.10 11.14 -11.38
C ARG A 122 -0.50 9.78 -11.02
N CYS A 123 0.28 8.70 -11.13
CA CYS A 123 -0.17 7.36 -10.79
C CYS A 123 -0.35 7.17 -9.29
N HIS A 124 0.56 7.68 -8.48
CA HIS A 124 0.43 7.68 -7.01
C HIS A 124 -0.82 8.44 -6.56
N ARG A 125 -1.06 9.61 -7.15
CA ARG A 125 -2.23 10.43 -6.87
C ARG A 125 -3.53 9.69 -7.22
N LEU A 126 -3.58 8.97 -8.33
CA LEU A 126 -4.75 8.16 -8.69
C LEU A 126 -5.12 7.14 -7.60
N GLY A 127 -4.15 6.42 -7.03
CA GLY A 127 -4.40 5.51 -5.92
C GLY A 127 -5.02 6.21 -4.72
N ASN A 128 -4.51 7.39 -4.36
CA ASN A 128 -5.08 8.22 -3.28
C ASN A 128 -6.50 8.69 -3.58
N GLU A 129 -6.80 9.14 -4.80
CA GLU A 129 -8.14 9.57 -5.24
C GLU A 129 -9.14 8.42 -5.19
N MET A 130 -8.73 7.20 -5.57
CA MET A 130 -9.56 5.99 -5.43
C MET A 130 -9.87 5.69 -3.97
N MET A 131 -8.87 5.74 -3.09
CA MET A 131 -9.08 5.50 -1.65
C MET A 131 -9.99 6.57 -1.03
N GLU A 132 -9.83 7.84 -1.38
CA GLU A 132 -10.66 8.92 -0.88
C GLU A 132 -12.12 8.78 -1.33
N ALA A 133 -12.36 8.51 -2.60
CA ALA A 133 -13.71 8.39 -3.15
C ALA A 133 -14.50 7.23 -2.55
N ILE A 134 -13.85 6.10 -2.26
CA ILE A 134 -14.50 4.89 -1.75
C ILE A 134 -14.41 4.81 -0.23
N GLY A 135 -13.23 5.04 0.32
CA GLY A 135 -12.94 4.94 1.74
C GLY A 135 -13.29 6.20 2.54
N GLY A 136 -13.55 7.33 1.86
CA GLY A 136 -13.84 8.63 2.47
C GLY A 136 -12.60 9.42 2.90
N ARG A 137 -11.41 8.82 2.80
CA ARG A 137 -10.10 9.43 3.08
C ARG A 137 -9.02 8.66 2.33
N MET A 138 -7.96 9.36 1.94
CA MET A 138 -6.76 8.76 1.30
C MET A 138 -6.04 7.78 2.22
N THR A 139 -6.07 8.03 3.53
CA THR A 139 -5.43 7.20 4.56
C THR A 139 -6.39 7.00 5.73
N HIS A 140 -6.42 5.81 6.33
CA HIS A 140 -7.32 5.47 7.43
C HIS A 140 -8.79 5.63 7.06
N PRO A 141 -9.36 4.75 6.23
CA PRO A 141 -10.70 4.87 5.67
C PRO A 141 -11.76 4.97 6.78
N VAL A 142 -12.74 5.85 6.56
CA VAL A 142 -13.82 6.14 7.51
C VAL A 142 -15.18 5.69 7.05
N SER A 143 -15.34 5.33 5.77
CA SER A 143 -16.62 4.89 5.20
C SER A 143 -16.92 3.42 5.44
N LEU A 144 -15.92 2.60 5.79
CA LEU A 144 -16.07 1.17 6.01
C LEU A 144 -16.84 0.86 7.29
N ARG A 145 -17.74 -0.14 7.23
CA ARG A 145 -18.50 -0.66 8.38
C ARG A 145 -18.66 -2.18 8.25
N PRO A 146 -18.84 -2.92 9.36
CA PRO A 146 -19.30 -4.31 9.29
C PRO A 146 -20.60 -4.41 8.47
N GLY A 147 -20.64 -5.33 7.54
CA GLY A 147 -21.78 -5.54 6.64
C GLY A 147 -21.81 -4.61 5.42
N GLY A 148 -20.91 -3.61 5.31
CA GLY A 148 -20.92 -2.70 4.15
C GLY A 148 -20.12 -1.42 4.32
N PHE A 149 -20.80 -0.31 4.03
CA PHE A 149 -20.26 1.06 4.08
C PHE A 149 -21.22 1.98 4.83
N GLY A 150 -20.68 2.92 5.59
CA GLY A 150 -21.46 4.01 6.18
C GLY A 150 -21.82 5.09 5.14
N LYS A 151 -21.03 5.20 4.06
CA LYS A 151 -21.30 6.07 2.91
C LYS A 151 -20.76 5.40 1.65
N LEU A 152 -21.59 5.29 0.64
CA LEU A 152 -21.21 4.80 -0.69
C LEU A 152 -20.62 5.93 -1.54
N PRO A 153 -19.69 5.62 -2.45
CA PRO A 153 -19.24 6.57 -3.48
C PRO A 153 -20.42 6.91 -4.42
N SER A 154 -20.40 8.10 -4.99
CA SER A 154 -21.37 8.47 -6.04
C SER A 154 -21.01 7.79 -7.36
N GLU A 155 -22.02 7.63 -8.25
CA GLU A 155 -21.77 7.09 -9.60
C GLU A 155 -20.81 7.98 -10.40
N ASP A 156 -20.91 9.31 -10.23
CA ASP A 156 -20.01 10.24 -10.90
C ASP A 156 -18.55 10.07 -10.43
N ALA A 157 -18.32 9.88 -9.12
CA ALA A 157 -16.99 9.59 -8.60
C ALA A 157 -16.43 8.27 -9.15
N LEU A 158 -17.27 7.23 -9.27
CA LEU A 158 -16.82 5.95 -9.87
C LEU A 158 -16.53 6.09 -11.37
N ARG A 159 -17.29 6.92 -12.10
CA ARG A 159 -17.03 7.21 -13.51
C ARG A 159 -15.71 7.96 -13.68
N GLU A 160 -15.48 8.97 -12.87
CA GLU A 160 -14.22 9.74 -12.88
C GLU A 160 -13.01 8.84 -12.57
N ILE A 161 -13.11 7.95 -11.58
CA ILE A 161 -12.07 6.95 -11.28
C ILE A 161 -11.78 6.10 -12.52
N LYS A 162 -12.81 5.57 -13.19
CA LYS A 162 -12.65 4.76 -14.38
C LYS A 162 -11.91 5.51 -15.49
N GLU A 163 -12.33 6.73 -15.80
CA GLU A 163 -11.70 7.59 -16.82
C GLU A 163 -10.25 7.89 -16.45
N ASN A 164 -9.96 8.16 -15.17
CA ASN A 164 -8.61 8.42 -14.67
C ASN A 164 -7.71 7.17 -14.76
N ILE A 165 -8.22 5.97 -14.48
CA ILE A 165 -7.48 4.72 -14.66
C ILE A 165 -7.11 4.54 -16.14
N GLU A 166 -8.09 4.65 -17.05
CA GLU A 166 -7.89 4.50 -18.49
C GLU A 166 -6.83 5.50 -19.02
N ALA A 167 -6.91 6.75 -18.57
CA ALA A 167 -5.96 7.80 -18.96
C ALA A 167 -4.53 7.58 -18.42
N ARG A 168 -4.32 6.74 -17.41
CA ARG A 168 -3.01 6.48 -16.79
C ARG A 168 -2.37 5.15 -17.17
N LEU A 169 -3.03 4.31 -17.98
CA LEU A 169 -2.48 3.00 -18.38
C LEU A 169 -1.10 3.11 -19.05
N SER A 170 -0.88 4.14 -19.86
CA SER A 170 0.43 4.39 -20.49
C SER A 170 1.48 4.82 -19.47
N ASP A 171 1.12 5.62 -18.47
CA ASP A 171 2.03 6.03 -17.40
C ASP A 171 2.48 4.84 -16.56
N PHE A 172 1.56 3.93 -16.18
CA PHE A 172 1.91 2.69 -15.46
C PHE A 172 2.90 1.82 -16.25
N LYS A 173 2.66 1.64 -17.55
CA LYS A 173 3.58 0.90 -18.40
C LYS A 173 4.95 1.55 -18.49
N ALA A 174 4.99 2.88 -18.60
CA ALA A 174 6.24 3.63 -18.66
C ALA A 174 7.05 3.49 -17.36
N ILE A 175 6.39 3.57 -16.19
CA ILE A 175 7.03 3.36 -14.88
C ILE A 175 7.60 1.94 -14.78
N ALA A 176 6.79 0.92 -15.12
CA ALA A 176 7.21 -0.48 -15.04
C ALA A 176 8.41 -0.76 -15.97
N ASN A 177 8.38 -0.28 -17.21
CA ASN A 177 9.48 -0.45 -18.15
C ASN A 177 10.75 0.28 -17.66
N ALA A 178 10.63 1.52 -17.19
CA ALA A 178 11.78 2.26 -16.70
C ALA A 178 12.47 1.58 -15.50
N VAL A 179 11.70 1.02 -14.57
CA VAL A 179 12.25 0.27 -13.44
C VAL A 179 12.85 -1.06 -13.90
N HIS A 180 12.18 -1.77 -14.83
CA HIS A 180 12.71 -3.01 -15.39
C HIS A 180 14.06 -2.82 -16.11
N ASP A 181 14.16 -1.77 -16.93
CA ASP A 181 15.39 -1.45 -17.67
C ASP A 181 16.55 -1.11 -16.71
N LEU A 182 16.26 -0.34 -15.67
CA LEU A 182 17.24 0.00 -14.63
C LEU A 182 17.64 -1.21 -13.78
N ALA A 183 16.71 -2.11 -13.48
CA ALA A 183 16.96 -3.30 -12.68
C ALA A 183 17.86 -4.33 -13.40
N GLY A 184 17.92 -4.30 -14.73
CA GLY A 184 18.80 -5.15 -15.52
C GLY A 184 20.31 -4.90 -15.28
N GLU A 185 20.68 -3.78 -14.67
CA GLU A 185 22.05 -3.45 -14.28
C GLU A 185 22.42 -3.95 -12.86
N LEU A 186 21.46 -4.50 -12.10
CA LEU A 186 21.71 -5.03 -10.76
C LEU A 186 22.54 -6.32 -10.83
N PRO A 187 23.40 -6.57 -9.83
CA PRO A 187 24.11 -7.83 -9.74
C PRO A 187 23.13 -8.99 -9.55
N ASP A 188 23.34 -10.06 -10.29
CA ASP A 188 22.59 -11.30 -10.11
C ASP A 188 23.04 -11.99 -8.82
N PHE A 189 22.10 -12.37 -7.98
CA PHE A 189 22.34 -13.11 -6.77
C PHE A 189 21.80 -14.53 -6.94
N ASP A 190 22.71 -15.50 -7.04
CA ASP A 190 22.34 -16.91 -7.01
C ASP A 190 21.81 -17.25 -5.61
N ARG A 191 20.49 -17.24 -5.47
CA ARG A 191 19.77 -17.64 -4.25
C ARG A 191 18.72 -18.66 -4.60
N GLU A 192 18.74 -19.78 -3.89
CA GLU A 192 17.57 -20.63 -3.82
C GLU A 192 16.43 -19.83 -3.17
N THR A 193 15.38 -19.61 -3.96
CA THR A 193 14.11 -19.10 -3.48
C THR A 193 13.14 -20.27 -3.35
N GLU A 194 12.69 -20.54 -2.14
CA GLU A 194 11.62 -21.48 -1.88
C GLU A 194 10.24 -20.92 -2.30
#